data_710582f5a4db005dd9253908bd9ef2e5
#
_entry.id   710582f5a4db005dd9253908bd9ef2e5
#
_cell.length_a   1.000
_cell.length_b   1.000
_cell.length_c   1.000
_cell.angle_alpha   90.00
_cell.angle_beta   90.00
_cell.angle_gamma   90.00
#
_symmetry.space_group_name_H-M   'P 1'
#
loop_
_entity.id
_entity.type
_entity.pdbx_description
1 polymer ?
#
loop_
_entity_poly.entity_id
_entity_poly.type
_entity_poly.pdbx_seq_one_letter_code
_entity_poly.pdbx_strand_id
1 'polypeptide(L)'
;MIPRETIDRIFSAARIEDVVGDYVSLKKRGANLIGLCPFHDEKTGSFTVSPSKGIFKCFGCSKAGHAVGFIMEIEQCSYVDALRQLARKYHIEIEERELTAEEKQKQDDRESMFIVNDFANKWFQEQLWNTPEGKAVAMSYLRQRGLREDI
;
A
#
# COMPACT_ATOMS: atom_id res chain seq x y z
N MET A 1 11.59 -8.63 -13.27
CA MET A 1 11.62 -7.63 -12.16
C MET A 1 11.94 -6.27 -12.74
N ILE A 2 11.25 -5.22 -12.34
CA ILE A 2 11.51 -3.85 -12.82
C ILE A 2 12.78 -3.34 -12.13
N PRO A 3 13.81 -2.86 -12.88
CA PRO A 3 15.02 -2.33 -12.30
C PRO A 3 14.74 -1.11 -11.42
N ARG A 4 15.56 -0.91 -10.37
CA ARG A 4 15.39 0.19 -9.43
C ARG A 4 15.48 1.57 -10.10
N GLU A 5 16.39 1.73 -11.05
CA GLU A 5 16.52 2.96 -11.84
C GLU A 5 15.24 3.29 -12.62
N THR A 6 14.58 2.26 -13.18
CA THR A 6 13.30 2.43 -13.87
C THR A 6 12.20 2.82 -12.90
N ILE A 7 12.18 2.21 -11.70
CA ILE A 7 11.24 2.60 -10.64
C ILE A 7 11.45 4.06 -10.23
N ASP A 8 12.69 4.48 -10.00
CA ASP A 8 13.03 5.86 -9.63
C ASP A 8 12.63 6.86 -10.73
N ARG A 9 12.82 6.50 -12.01
CA ARG A 9 12.34 7.28 -13.17
C ARG A 9 10.81 7.42 -13.17
N ILE A 10 10.09 6.33 -12.90
CA ILE A 10 8.62 6.35 -12.83
C ILE A 10 8.16 7.26 -11.69
N PHE A 11 8.75 7.14 -10.50
CA PHE A 11 8.42 7.99 -9.36
C PHE A 11 8.71 9.47 -9.63
N SER A 12 9.81 9.78 -10.30
CA SER A 12 10.19 11.15 -10.65
C SER A 12 9.27 11.77 -11.72
N ALA A 13 8.77 10.96 -12.65
CA ALA A 13 7.89 11.40 -13.72
C ALA A 13 6.42 11.46 -13.27
N ALA A 14 6.00 10.59 -12.37
CA ALA A 14 4.61 10.44 -11.94
C ALA A 14 4.19 11.56 -10.98
N ARG A 15 3.86 12.72 -11.54
CA ARG A 15 3.33 13.86 -10.79
C ARG A 15 1.98 13.50 -10.21
N ILE A 16 1.84 13.64 -8.89
CA ILE A 16 0.63 13.23 -8.16
C ILE A 16 -0.63 13.93 -8.67
N GLU A 17 -0.53 15.20 -9.00
CA GLU A 17 -1.64 16.00 -9.53
C GLU A 17 -2.13 15.53 -10.90
N ASP A 18 -1.22 15.05 -11.76
CA ASP A 18 -1.56 14.53 -13.09
C ASP A 18 -2.17 13.14 -13.00
N VAL A 19 -1.63 12.30 -12.09
CA VAL A 19 -2.12 10.94 -11.86
C VAL A 19 -3.51 10.96 -11.24
N VAL A 20 -3.71 11.76 -10.20
CA VAL A 20 -4.99 11.88 -9.52
C VAL A 20 -6.01 12.61 -10.40
N GLY A 21 -5.57 13.59 -11.20
CA GLY A 21 -6.42 14.35 -12.08
C GLY A 21 -7.15 13.54 -13.15
N ASP A 22 -6.64 12.35 -13.51
CA ASP A 22 -7.32 11.43 -14.43
C ASP A 22 -8.60 10.83 -13.83
N TYR A 23 -8.70 10.76 -12.51
CA TYR A 23 -9.78 10.10 -11.78
C TYR A 23 -10.65 11.08 -10.98
N VAL A 24 -10.06 12.18 -10.54
CA VAL A 24 -10.70 13.13 -9.62
C VAL A 24 -10.64 14.54 -10.20
N SER A 25 -11.78 15.20 -10.24
CA SER A 25 -11.84 16.62 -10.60
C SER A 25 -11.24 17.46 -9.48
N LEU A 26 -10.02 17.96 -9.71
CA LEU A 26 -9.26 18.73 -8.73
C LEU A 26 -9.45 20.24 -8.93
N LYS A 27 -9.67 20.97 -7.83
CA LYS A 27 -9.72 22.44 -7.80
C LYS A 27 -8.57 23.00 -6.98
N LYS A 28 -7.94 24.06 -7.46
CA LYS A 28 -6.84 24.71 -6.76
C LYS A 28 -7.30 25.35 -5.45
N ARG A 29 -6.58 25.09 -4.37
CA ARG A 29 -6.79 25.71 -3.06
C ARG A 29 -5.45 26.06 -2.42
N GLY A 30 -5.00 27.28 -2.66
CA GLY A 30 -3.65 27.72 -2.27
C GLY A 30 -2.56 26.93 -3.01
N ALA A 31 -1.62 26.35 -2.28
CA ALA A 31 -0.54 25.53 -2.83
C ALA A 31 -0.95 24.08 -3.11
N ASN A 32 -2.14 23.67 -2.68
CA ASN A 32 -2.67 22.31 -2.84
C ASN A 32 -3.84 22.29 -3.81
N LEU A 33 -4.25 21.07 -4.17
CA LEU A 33 -5.45 20.79 -4.92
C LEU A 33 -6.44 20.01 -4.03
N ILE A 34 -7.73 20.24 -4.23
CA ILE A 34 -8.80 19.58 -3.47
C ILE A 34 -9.84 19.02 -4.42
N GLY A 35 -10.40 17.86 -4.11
CA GLY A 35 -11.48 17.21 -4.84
C GLY A 35 -12.35 16.35 -3.94
N LEU A 36 -13.32 15.67 -4.56
CA LEU A 36 -14.10 14.64 -3.88
C LEU A 36 -13.26 13.36 -3.81
N CYS A 37 -13.34 12.66 -2.69
CA CYS A 37 -12.58 11.43 -2.49
C CYS A 37 -13.13 10.29 -3.38
N PRO A 38 -12.28 9.59 -4.13
CA PRO A 38 -12.73 8.44 -4.92
C PRO A 38 -12.89 7.16 -4.10
N PHE A 39 -12.51 7.17 -2.83
CA PHE A 39 -12.51 5.99 -1.95
C PHE A 39 -13.67 5.93 -0.97
N HIS A 40 -14.48 7.00 -0.86
CA HIS A 40 -15.70 7.05 -0.06
C HIS A 40 -16.62 8.14 -0.59
N ASP A 41 -17.90 7.97 -0.35
CA ASP A 41 -18.91 8.95 -0.76
C ASP A 41 -18.87 10.18 0.14
N GLU A 42 -18.74 11.36 -0.48
CA GLU A 42 -18.79 12.65 0.22
C GLU A 42 -19.39 13.74 -0.67
N LYS A 43 -20.04 14.72 -0.02
CA LYS A 43 -20.62 15.90 -0.72
C LYS A 43 -19.68 17.09 -0.75
N THR A 44 -18.72 17.14 0.16
CA THR A 44 -17.75 18.24 0.30
C THR A 44 -16.34 17.66 0.17
N GLY A 45 -15.52 18.27 -0.67
CA GLY A 45 -14.16 17.75 -0.95
C GLY A 45 -13.28 17.74 0.30
N SER A 46 -12.90 16.53 0.72
CA SER A 46 -11.90 16.30 1.78
C SER A 46 -10.60 15.70 1.26
N PHE A 47 -10.57 15.37 -0.03
CA PHE A 47 -9.40 14.78 -0.68
C PHE A 47 -8.44 15.89 -1.14
N THR A 48 -7.29 15.93 -0.51
CA THR A 48 -6.27 16.96 -0.77
C THR A 48 -5.05 16.34 -1.43
N VAL A 49 -4.56 16.98 -2.49
CA VAL A 49 -3.33 16.63 -3.20
C VAL A 49 -2.32 17.73 -2.98
N SER A 50 -1.12 17.39 -2.58
CA SER A 50 0.02 18.31 -2.41
C SER A 50 1.08 18.05 -3.49
N PRO A 51 1.11 18.83 -4.57
CA PRO A 51 2.10 18.66 -5.63
C PRO A 51 3.54 18.81 -5.14
N SER A 52 3.79 19.75 -4.24
CA SER A 52 5.14 19.99 -3.69
C SER A 52 5.68 18.84 -2.86
N LYS A 53 4.79 18.02 -2.26
CA LYS A 53 5.17 16.85 -1.48
C LYS A 53 5.02 15.53 -2.24
N GLY A 54 4.38 15.55 -3.42
CA GLY A 54 4.09 14.35 -4.20
C GLY A 54 3.13 13.36 -3.54
N ILE A 55 2.22 13.85 -2.66
CA ILE A 55 1.32 13.00 -1.88
C ILE A 55 -0.13 13.48 -1.96
N PHE A 56 -1.05 12.54 -1.73
CA PHE A 56 -2.44 12.84 -1.43
C PHE A 56 -2.81 12.45 0.00
N LYS A 57 -3.83 13.09 0.54
CA LYS A 57 -4.47 12.71 1.80
C LYS A 57 -5.95 13.06 1.77
N CYS A 58 -6.78 12.09 2.13
CA CYS A 58 -8.19 12.31 2.41
C CYS A 58 -8.38 12.56 3.91
N PHE A 59 -9.03 13.66 4.26
CA PHE A 59 -9.34 13.98 5.66
C PHE A 59 -10.66 13.34 6.12
N GLY A 60 -11.45 12.75 5.20
CA GLY A 60 -12.67 12.01 5.53
C GLY A 60 -12.38 10.55 5.91
N CYS A 61 -11.72 9.80 5.03
CA CYS A 61 -11.42 8.37 5.27
C CYS A 61 -9.97 8.08 5.71
N SER A 62 -9.15 9.11 5.91
CA SER A 62 -7.74 9.04 6.34
C SER A 62 -6.79 8.34 5.36
N LYS A 63 -7.24 7.89 4.19
CA LYS A 63 -6.36 7.33 3.15
C LYS A 63 -5.36 8.39 2.68
N ALA A 64 -4.10 7.98 2.56
CA ALA A 64 -2.99 8.82 2.12
C ALA A 64 -1.95 8.00 1.39
N GLY A 65 -1.18 8.63 0.50
CA GLY A 65 -0.12 7.95 -0.25
C GLY A 65 0.49 8.82 -1.34
N HIS A 66 1.34 8.20 -2.14
CA HIS A 66 1.95 8.78 -3.35
C HIS A 66 1.23 8.26 -4.61
N ALA A 67 1.68 8.70 -5.81
CA ALA A 67 1.05 8.37 -7.09
C ALA A 67 0.87 6.86 -7.33
N VAL A 68 1.90 6.05 -7.07
CA VAL A 68 1.81 4.59 -7.22
C VAL A 68 0.79 3.99 -6.26
N GLY A 69 0.82 4.40 -4.98
CA GLY A 69 -0.16 3.95 -3.99
C GLY A 69 -1.59 4.35 -4.34
N PHE A 70 -1.79 5.52 -4.96
CA PHE A 70 -3.08 5.93 -5.45
C PHE A 70 -3.62 5.00 -6.54
N ILE A 71 -2.79 4.64 -7.53
CA ILE A 71 -3.18 3.70 -8.59
C ILE A 71 -3.50 2.31 -8.01
N MET A 72 -2.67 1.81 -7.08
CA MET A 72 -2.95 0.53 -6.42
C MET A 72 -4.32 0.49 -5.75
N GLU A 73 -4.68 1.57 -5.07
CA GLU A 73 -5.96 1.69 -4.34
C GLU A 73 -7.17 1.87 -5.28
N ILE A 74 -7.03 2.69 -6.33
CA ILE A 74 -8.17 2.99 -7.23
C ILE A 74 -8.43 1.86 -8.22
N GLU A 75 -7.38 1.24 -8.76
CA GLU A 75 -7.46 0.16 -9.75
C GLU A 75 -7.47 -1.23 -9.11
N GLN A 76 -7.31 -1.33 -7.78
CA GLN A 76 -7.23 -2.59 -7.03
C GLN A 76 -6.18 -3.55 -7.63
N CYS A 77 -5.03 -2.99 -8.01
CA CYS A 77 -3.98 -3.71 -8.73
C CYS A 77 -2.70 -3.86 -7.88
N SER A 78 -1.81 -4.76 -8.31
CA SER A 78 -0.52 -4.95 -7.63
C SER A 78 0.41 -3.75 -7.83
N TYR A 79 1.42 -3.64 -6.96
CA TYR A 79 2.47 -2.62 -7.08
C TYR A 79 3.16 -2.63 -8.44
N VAL A 80 3.43 -3.83 -8.98
CA VAL A 80 4.08 -3.99 -10.29
C VAL A 80 3.17 -3.52 -11.42
N ASP A 81 1.88 -3.79 -11.34
CA ASP A 81 0.90 -3.37 -12.36
C ASP A 81 0.70 -1.85 -12.31
N ALA A 82 0.66 -1.26 -11.12
CA ALA A 82 0.61 0.19 -10.96
C ALA A 82 1.85 0.88 -11.59
N LEU A 83 3.04 0.31 -11.37
CA LEU A 83 4.28 0.81 -12.02
C LEU A 83 4.21 0.69 -13.54
N ARG A 84 3.72 -0.45 -14.08
CA ARG A 84 3.55 -0.64 -15.54
C ARG A 84 2.57 0.36 -16.13
N GLN A 85 1.47 0.62 -15.44
CA GLN A 85 0.48 1.61 -15.87
C GLN A 85 1.05 3.01 -15.93
N LEU A 86 1.76 3.44 -14.88
CA LEU A 86 2.43 4.74 -14.84
C LEU A 86 3.53 4.84 -15.90
N ALA A 87 4.34 3.79 -16.08
CA ALA A 87 5.36 3.74 -17.11
C ALA A 87 4.77 3.94 -18.52
N ARG A 88 3.64 3.29 -18.83
CA ARG A 88 2.91 3.49 -20.09
C ARG A 88 2.43 4.93 -20.24
N LYS A 89 1.83 5.51 -19.18
CA LYS A 89 1.34 6.89 -19.19
C LYS A 89 2.44 7.90 -19.48
N TYR A 90 3.62 7.69 -18.89
CA TYR A 90 4.76 8.61 -19.05
C TYR A 90 5.78 8.17 -20.10
N HIS A 91 5.43 7.19 -20.93
CA HIS A 91 6.29 6.66 -22.00
C HIS A 91 7.68 6.23 -21.52
N ILE A 92 7.74 5.64 -20.33
CA ILE A 92 8.95 5.08 -19.76
C ILE A 92 9.03 3.61 -20.14
N GLU A 93 10.08 3.27 -20.90
CA GLU A 93 10.33 1.89 -21.28
C GLU A 93 10.78 1.09 -20.04
N ILE A 94 10.13 -0.06 -19.81
CA ILE A 94 10.48 -0.99 -18.75
C ILE A 94 11.30 -2.12 -19.40
N GLU A 95 12.60 -2.11 -19.19
CA GLU A 95 13.43 -3.25 -19.49
C GLU A 95 13.18 -4.32 -18.38
N GLU A 96 12.32 -5.28 -18.68
CA GLU A 96 12.10 -6.40 -17.77
C GLU A 96 13.30 -7.35 -17.84
N ARG A 97 14.17 -7.27 -16.84
CA ARG A 97 15.22 -8.25 -16.66
C ARG A 97 14.57 -9.58 -16.23
N GLU A 98 14.82 -10.64 -16.98
CA GLU A 98 14.49 -11.98 -16.53
C GLU A 98 15.28 -12.28 -15.24
N LEU A 99 14.55 -12.80 -14.25
CA LEU A 99 15.16 -13.25 -13.00
C LEU A 99 16.06 -14.45 -13.29
N THR A 100 17.24 -14.44 -12.73
CA THR A 100 18.10 -15.64 -12.74
C THR A 100 17.41 -16.77 -11.95
N ALA A 101 17.82 -18.01 -12.21
CA ALA A 101 17.26 -19.16 -11.48
C ALA A 101 17.44 -19.01 -9.95
N GLU A 102 18.56 -18.45 -9.52
CA GLU A 102 18.83 -18.17 -8.10
C GLU A 102 17.93 -17.09 -7.52
N GLU A 103 17.63 -16.02 -8.29
CA GLU A 103 16.73 -14.95 -7.87
C GLU A 103 15.28 -15.46 -7.77
N LYS A 104 14.84 -16.31 -8.71
CA LYS A 104 13.54 -16.99 -8.63
C LYS A 104 13.44 -17.85 -7.39
N GLN A 105 14.45 -18.68 -7.13
CA GLN A 105 14.47 -19.55 -5.96
C GLN A 105 14.39 -18.74 -4.65
N LYS A 106 15.14 -17.65 -4.54
CA LYS A 106 15.09 -16.76 -3.36
C LYS A 106 13.72 -16.09 -3.19
N GLN A 107 13.03 -15.77 -4.30
CA GLN A 107 11.69 -15.20 -4.25
C GLN A 107 10.68 -16.26 -3.79
N ASP A 108 10.74 -17.47 -4.33
CA ASP A 108 9.88 -18.60 -3.96
C ASP A 108 10.08 -18.99 -2.49
N ASP A 109 11.35 -19.05 -2.03
CA ASP A 109 11.68 -19.32 -0.63
C ASP A 109 11.09 -18.25 0.30
N ARG A 110 11.19 -16.97 -0.09
CA ARG A 110 10.63 -15.85 0.68
C ARG A 110 9.10 -15.92 0.73
N GLU A 111 8.46 -16.20 -0.39
CA GLU A 111 7.00 -16.35 -0.46
C GLU A 111 6.52 -17.53 0.40
N SER A 112 7.23 -18.65 0.33
CA SER A 112 6.99 -19.82 1.18
C SER A 112 7.11 -19.48 2.67
N MET A 113 8.11 -18.69 3.06
CA MET A 113 8.26 -18.22 4.44
C MET A 113 7.11 -17.33 4.88
N PHE A 114 6.59 -16.46 4.03
CA PHE A 114 5.41 -15.64 4.34
C PHE A 114 4.17 -16.51 4.58
N ILE A 115 3.95 -17.51 3.73
CA ILE A 115 2.81 -18.44 3.86
C ILE A 115 2.91 -19.20 5.19
N VAL A 116 4.08 -19.72 5.54
CA VAL A 116 4.31 -20.43 6.80
C VAL A 116 4.11 -19.52 8.01
N ASN A 117 4.63 -18.29 7.95
CA ASN A 117 4.47 -17.32 9.01
C ASN A 117 3.00 -16.89 9.21
N ASP A 118 2.26 -16.67 8.11
CA ASP A 118 0.84 -16.35 8.19
C ASP A 118 0.03 -17.49 8.79
N PHE A 119 0.31 -18.74 8.39
CA PHE A 119 -0.30 -19.92 8.97
C PHE A 119 0.02 -20.03 10.47
N ALA A 120 1.29 -19.91 10.84
CA ALA A 120 1.72 -19.96 12.23
C ALA A 120 1.07 -18.85 13.07
N ASN A 121 1.00 -17.63 12.55
CA ASN A 121 0.34 -16.51 13.23
C ASN A 121 -1.14 -16.79 13.48
N LYS A 122 -1.87 -17.25 12.46
CA LYS A 122 -3.29 -17.62 12.61
C LYS A 122 -3.47 -18.75 13.62
N TRP A 123 -2.62 -19.78 13.56
CA TRP A 123 -2.67 -20.88 14.49
C TRP A 123 -2.40 -20.43 15.94
N PHE A 124 -1.37 -19.60 16.17
CA PHE A 124 -1.08 -19.06 17.50
C PHE A 124 -2.20 -18.17 18.03
N GLN A 125 -2.81 -17.33 17.18
CA GLN A 125 -3.97 -16.53 17.56
C GLN A 125 -5.14 -17.42 17.97
N GLU A 126 -5.42 -18.47 17.22
CA GLU A 126 -6.49 -19.42 17.54
C GLU A 126 -6.22 -20.15 18.87
N GLN A 127 -4.98 -20.63 19.10
CA GLN A 127 -4.60 -21.23 20.37
C GLN A 127 -4.74 -20.24 21.53
N LEU A 128 -4.30 -19.01 21.36
CA LEU A 128 -4.34 -18.01 22.41
C LEU A 128 -5.76 -17.58 22.80
N TRP A 129 -6.61 -17.33 21.80
CA TRP A 129 -7.92 -16.74 22.01
C TRP A 129 -9.04 -17.78 22.17
N ASN A 130 -8.93 -18.95 21.57
CA ASN A 130 -10.04 -19.90 21.44
C ASN A 130 -9.87 -21.17 22.29
N THR A 131 -8.68 -21.39 22.87
CA THR A 131 -8.49 -22.55 23.78
C THR A 131 -8.61 -22.19 25.26
N PRO A 132 -9.05 -23.09 26.11
CA PRO A 132 -9.10 -22.89 27.56
C PRO A 132 -7.72 -22.62 28.16
N GLU A 133 -6.68 -23.31 27.70
CA GLU A 133 -5.29 -23.15 28.13
C GLU A 133 -4.73 -21.78 27.69
N GLY A 134 -5.01 -21.35 26.48
CA GLY A 134 -4.63 -20.03 25.97
C GLY A 134 -5.18 -18.92 26.84
N LYS A 135 -6.48 -18.99 27.16
CA LYS A 135 -7.14 -17.98 28.00
C LYS A 135 -6.68 -18.02 29.47
N ALA A 136 -6.55 -19.20 30.05
CA ALA A 136 -6.23 -19.34 31.47
C ALA A 136 -4.73 -19.08 31.77
N VAL A 137 -3.83 -19.55 30.93
CA VAL A 137 -2.39 -19.52 31.19
C VAL A 137 -1.73 -18.40 30.38
N ALA A 138 -1.80 -18.46 29.05
CA ALA A 138 -1.05 -17.54 28.20
C ALA A 138 -1.55 -16.11 28.32
N MET A 139 -2.85 -15.86 28.28
CA MET A 139 -3.40 -14.51 28.43
C MET A 139 -3.18 -13.93 29.83
N SER A 140 -3.24 -14.79 30.86
CA SER A 140 -2.92 -14.37 32.23
C SER A 140 -1.47 -13.91 32.34
N TYR A 141 -0.54 -14.66 31.76
CA TYR A 141 0.88 -14.30 31.72
C TYR A 141 1.13 -12.97 30.95
N LEU A 142 0.48 -12.80 29.79
CA LEU A 142 0.62 -11.57 29.00
C LEU A 142 0.09 -10.34 29.76
N ARG A 143 -1.06 -10.46 30.43
CA ARG A 143 -1.63 -9.41 31.30
C ARG A 143 -0.69 -9.04 32.45
N GLN A 144 -0.07 -10.02 33.10
CA GLN A 144 0.92 -9.76 34.15
C GLN A 144 2.15 -8.98 33.64
N ARG A 145 2.49 -9.14 32.34
CA ARG A 145 3.53 -8.39 31.68
C ARG A 145 3.09 -7.00 31.19
N GLY A 146 1.84 -6.61 31.41
CA GLY A 146 1.30 -5.32 31.02
C GLY A 146 0.94 -5.22 29.54
N LEU A 147 0.88 -6.36 28.83
CA LEU A 147 0.39 -6.38 27.45
C LEU A 147 -1.13 -6.29 27.46
N ARG A 148 -1.66 -5.40 26.64
CA ARG A 148 -3.11 -5.16 26.52
C ARG A 148 -3.70 -6.04 25.42
N GLU A 149 -4.99 -6.34 25.53
CA GLU A 149 -5.72 -7.18 24.58
C GLU A 149 -6.08 -6.46 23.27
N ASP A 150 -5.94 -5.13 23.26
CA ASP A 150 -6.31 -4.24 22.15
C ASP A 150 -5.11 -3.82 21.27
N ILE A 151 -3.97 -4.48 21.41
CA ILE A 151 -2.74 -4.21 20.63
C ILE A 151 -2.47 -5.35 19.64
#